data_0e504afec86c102c00e55eaea69cd5d5
#
_entry.id   0e504afec86c102c00e55eaea69cd5d5
#
_cell.length_a   1.000
_cell.length_b   1.000
_cell.length_c   1.000
_cell.angle_alpha   90.00
_cell.angle_beta   90.00
_cell.angle_gamma   90.00
#
_symmetry.space_group_name_H-M   'P 1'
#
loop_
_entity.id
_entity.type
_entity.pdbx_description
1 polymer ?
#
loop_
_entity_poly.entity_id
_entity_poly.type
_entity_poly.pdbx_seq_one_letter_code
_entity_poly.pdbx_strand_id
1 'polypeptide(L)'
;MARASNAESGHGDGVSGLDHAAVHAQLARLLESPHFRNSKRSQALLRFVVQASLAGDQNSLKERCIGAAVFGREPAYDTAQDPIVRNAAIEVRKRLAQYYLEPEHAAELRIELPSGSYMPAFPAESAATEPAVPWPKAHGSPLRWIAAAALTVIAAAAVFLWSARRTPASDLEAFWEPLFRDGSPIQVSIGQPTRLYRFTGPRMEELNRLFGGGSDGVKGTKPPIAPDELVWVAPEYLFMRDALAAFKVAAWIQSKGHASRLASVAQTNYSQLRHAPLVAIGAFNNAWSIRVTAELRFVFDYRVIDGVAYHCIVDRRNPTSVLWKVAQPASGGMSEDYAIVTRVFEPTTEKTVISAAGIETYGTLAASEFVTEPTYLEAALGAAPPDWRRKNVQFVLGTKIIDGTPGPPRTLAAQFW
;
A
#
# COMPACT_ATOMS: atom_id res chain seq x y z
N MET A 1 -69.40 22.98 1.40
CA MET A 1 -69.09 23.12 -0.03
C MET A 1 -67.63 22.69 -0.22
N ALA A 2 -67.46 21.45 -0.67
CA ALA A 2 -67.06 21.03 -2.00
C ALA A 2 -65.61 21.48 -2.31
N ARG A 3 -64.64 20.69 -2.66
CA ARG A 3 -64.58 19.40 -3.38
C ARG A 3 -63.16 18.83 -3.25
N ALA A 4 -63.11 17.52 -3.18
CA ALA A 4 -61.94 16.68 -3.36
C ALA A 4 -61.28 16.86 -4.77
N SER A 5 -60.01 16.58 -4.85
CA SER A 5 -59.43 15.96 -6.05
C SER A 5 -58.22 15.12 -5.68
N ASN A 6 -58.34 13.84 -5.95
CA ASN A 6 -57.30 12.81 -6.02
C ASN A 6 -56.23 13.19 -7.02
N ALA A 7 -55.01 12.81 -6.73
CA ALA A 7 -54.03 12.38 -7.72
C ALA A 7 -53.20 11.27 -7.13
N GLU A 8 -53.67 10.06 -7.31
CA GLU A 8 -52.82 8.83 -7.32
C GLU A 8 -51.86 8.95 -8.48
N SER A 9 -50.57 8.74 -8.23
CA SER A 9 -49.65 8.36 -9.30
C SER A 9 -48.85 7.17 -8.83
N GLY A 10 -49.17 6.05 -9.44
CA GLY A 10 -48.58 4.73 -9.23
C GLY A 10 -47.10 4.69 -9.57
N HIS A 11 -46.42 3.97 -8.73
CA HIS A 11 -45.12 3.35 -9.01
C HIS A 11 -45.21 1.89 -8.58
N GLY A 12 -45.75 1.07 -9.47
CA GLY A 12 -45.81 -0.36 -9.30
C GLY A 12 -46.20 -1.02 -10.60
N ASP A 13 -45.27 -1.22 -11.50
CA ASP A 13 -45.39 -2.18 -12.58
C ASP A 13 -44.00 -2.46 -13.18
N GLY A 14 -43.32 -3.48 -12.64
CA GLY A 14 -42.06 -3.99 -13.19
C GLY A 14 -41.95 -5.51 -13.13
N VAL A 15 -42.94 -6.24 -12.58
CA VAL A 15 -42.81 -7.69 -12.30
C VAL A 15 -43.89 -8.52 -13.01
N SER A 16 -44.84 -7.93 -13.71
CA SER A 16 -46.03 -8.63 -14.25
C SER A 16 -45.84 -9.41 -15.56
N GLY A 17 -44.57 -9.63 -16.01
CA GLY A 17 -44.29 -10.39 -17.22
C GLY A 17 -43.10 -11.34 -17.13
N LEU A 18 -42.54 -11.51 -15.95
CA LEU A 18 -41.35 -12.36 -15.77
C LEU A 18 -41.76 -13.82 -15.65
N ASP A 19 -41.16 -14.68 -16.48
CA ASP A 19 -41.29 -16.14 -16.31
C ASP A 19 -40.41 -16.59 -15.12
N HIS A 20 -41.01 -16.72 -13.94
CA HIS A 20 -40.36 -17.17 -12.72
C HIS A 20 -39.68 -18.54 -12.90
N ALA A 21 -40.25 -19.44 -13.75
CA ALA A 21 -39.64 -20.75 -13.99
C ALA A 21 -38.34 -20.62 -14.80
N ALA A 22 -38.28 -19.71 -15.76
CA ALA A 22 -37.09 -19.41 -16.52
C ALA A 22 -35.97 -18.80 -15.64
N VAL A 23 -36.34 -17.91 -14.72
CA VAL A 23 -35.37 -17.31 -13.77
C VAL A 23 -34.82 -18.38 -12.82
N HIS A 24 -35.65 -19.29 -12.32
CA HIS A 24 -35.19 -20.39 -11.46
C HIS A 24 -34.27 -21.36 -12.20
N ALA A 25 -34.58 -21.68 -13.48
CA ALA A 25 -33.74 -22.52 -14.31
C ALA A 25 -32.37 -21.88 -14.55
N GLN A 26 -32.36 -20.57 -14.84
CA GLN A 26 -31.11 -19.82 -15.03
C GLN A 26 -30.29 -19.73 -13.74
N LEU A 27 -30.93 -19.48 -12.61
CA LEU A 27 -30.25 -19.48 -11.32
C LEU A 27 -29.57 -20.83 -11.06
N ALA A 28 -30.26 -21.96 -11.33
CA ALA A 28 -29.67 -23.29 -11.16
C ALA A 28 -28.41 -23.47 -12.03
N ARG A 29 -28.48 -23.10 -13.32
CA ARG A 29 -27.30 -23.14 -14.23
C ARG A 29 -26.12 -22.31 -13.71
N LEU A 30 -26.38 -21.09 -13.27
CA LEU A 30 -25.36 -20.21 -12.71
C LEU A 30 -24.68 -20.85 -11.49
N LEU A 31 -25.46 -21.42 -10.55
CA LEU A 31 -24.93 -21.99 -9.32
C LEU A 31 -24.09 -23.26 -9.57
N GLU A 32 -24.37 -24.02 -10.62
CA GLU A 32 -23.62 -25.21 -11.04
C GLU A 32 -22.40 -24.88 -11.90
N SER A 33 -22.33 -23.68 -12.46
CA SER A 33 -21.24 -23.26 -13.34
C SER A 33 -19.89 -23.27 -12.65
N PRO A 34 -18.77 -23.39 -13.40
CA PRO A 34 -17.40 -23.28 -12.88
C PRO A 34 -17.17 -21.98 -12.10
N HIS A 35 -17.87 -20.90 -12.46
CA HIS A 35 -17.73 -19.59 -11.83
C HIS A 35 -18.32 -19.56 -10.40
N PHE A 36 -19.35 -20.35 -10.10
CA PHE A 36 -20.05 -20.32 -8.81
C PHE A 36 -19.83 -21.56 -7.95
N ARG A 37 -19.66 -22.76 -8.53
CA ARG A 37 -19.64 -24.05 -7.81
C ARG A 37 -18.65 -24.11 -6.65
N ASN A 38 -17.53 -23.37 -6.73
CA ASN A 38 -16.48 -23.38 -5.71
C ASN A 38 -16.66 -22.29 -4.63
N SER A 39 -17.73 -21.49 -4.67
CA SER A 39 -17.94 -20.41 -3.72
C SER A 39 -19.29 -20.49 -3.03
N LYS A 40 -19.35 -21.21 -1.92
CA LYS A 40 -20.59 -21.36 -1.12
C LYS A 40 -21.20 -20.02 -0.71
N ARG A 41 -20.37 -19.01 -0.41
CA ARG A 41 -20.83 -17.67 -0.02
C ARG A 41 -21.51 -16.93 -1.19
N SER A 42 -20.91 -16.96 -2.37
CA SER A 42 -21.49 -16.32 -3.56
C SER A 42 -22.77 -17.03 -3.99
N GLN A 43 -22.82 -18.36 -3.92
CA GLN A 43 -24.03 -19.14 -4.19
C GLN A 43 -25.17 -18.79 -3.22
N ALA A 44 -24.88 -18.73 -1.92
CA ALA A 44 -25.87 -18.41 -0.89
C ALA A 44 -26.45 -17.01 -1.09
N LEU A 45 -25.60 -16.01 -1.36
CA LEU A 45 -26.05 -14.65 -1.62
C LEU A 45 -26.89 -14.56 -2.89
N LEU A 46 -26.40 -15.10 -4.02
CA LEU A 46 -27.14 -15.04 -5.28
C LEU A 46 -28.50 -15.71 -5.20
N ARG A 47 -28.54 -16.92 -4.59
CA ARG A 47 -29.80 -17.65 -4.35
C ARG A 47 -30.77 -16.83 -3.51
N PHE A 48 -30.30 -16.25 -2.41
CA PHE A 48 -31.14 -15.48 -1.50
C PHE A 48 -31.76 -14.26 -2.18
N VAL A 49 -30.92 -13.44 -2.85
CA VAL A 49 -31.42 -12.18 -3.46
C VAL A 49 -32.39 -12.45 -4.62
N VAL A 50 -32.16 -13.49 -5.43
CA VAL A 50 -33.06 -13.86 -6.51
C VAL A 50 -34.39 -14.39 -5.94
N GLN A 51 -34.37 -15.27 -4.94
CA GLN A 51 -35.57 -15.82 -4.32
C GLN A 51 -36.41 -14.73 -3.62
N ALA A 52 -35.76 -13.85 -2.85
CA ALA A 52 -36.43 -12.72 -2.20
C ALA A 52 -37.06 -11.76 -3.22
N SER A 53 -36.39 -11.50 -4.32
CA SER A 53 -36.91 -10.66 -5.39
C SER A 53 -38.13 -11.28 -6.06
N LEU A 54 -38.09 -12.57 -6.40
CA LEU A 54 -39.22 -13.29 -7.01
C LEU A 54 -40.41 -13.41 -6.07
N ALA A 55 -40.16 -13.47 -4.75
CA ALA A 55 -41.20 -13.45 -3.72
C ALA A 55 -41.77 -12.04 -3.45
N GLY A 56 -41.26 -11.01 -4.07
CA GLY A 56 -41.67 -9.61 -3.84
C GLY A 56 -41.22 -9.04 -2.50
N ASP A 57 -40.32 -9.73 -1.77
CA ASP A 57 -39.88 -9.31 -0.43
C ASP A 57 -38.66 -8.34 -0.53
N GLN A 58 -38.94 -7.09 -0.86
CA GLN A 58 -37.94 -6.03 -0.94
C GLN A 58 -37.30 -5.70 0.42
N ASN A 59 -37.96 -5.98 1.54
CA ASN A 59 -37.41 -5.70 2.85
C ASN A 59 -36.26 -6.64 3.23
N SER A 60 -36.32 -7.89 2.79
CA SER A 60 -35.24 -8.85 2.97
C SER A 60 -33.98 -8.53 2.15
N LEU A 61 -34.07 -7.65 1.14
CA LEU A 61 -32.94 -7.22 0.32
C LEU A 61 -32.11 -6.06 0.93
N LYS A 62 -32.43 -5.65 2.16
CA LYS A 62 -31.61 -4.68 2.89
C LYS A 62 -30.34 -5.35 3.43
N GLU A 63 -29.21 -4.63 3.42
CA GLU A 63 -27.90 -5.16 3.81
C GLU A 63 -27.91 -5.91 5.15
N ARG A 64 -28.57 -5.37 6.17
CA ARG A 64 -28.70 -6.01 7.49
C ARG A 64 -29.46 -7.34 7.44
N CYS A 65 -30.53 -7.38 6.67
CA CYS A 65 -31.35 -8.60 6.52
C CYS A 65 -30.55 -9.69 5.81
N ILE A 66 -29.83 -9.33 4.73
CA ILE A 66 -28.93 -10.25 4.02
C ILE A 66 -27.81 -10.73 4.94
N GLY A 67 -27.21 -9.82 5.74
CA GLY A 67 -26.18 -10.17 6.71
C GLY A 67 -26.63 -11.20 7.72
N ALA A 68 -27.84 -11.06 8.25
CA ALA A 68 -28.42 -12.01 9.18
C ALA A 68 -28.78 -13.33 8.49
N ALA A 69 -29.53 -13.29 7.39
CA ALA A 69 -30.07 -14.48 6.73
C ALA A 69 -29.01 -15.34 6.02
N VAL A 70 -28.02 -14.71 5.37
CA VAL A 70 -27.03 -15.40 4.53
C VAL A 70 -25.72 -15.65 5.27
N PHE A 71 -25.32 -14.73 6.13
CA PHE A 71 -24.00 -14.75 6.78
C PHE A 71 -24.05 -14.97 8.30
N GLY A 72 -25.25 -15.20 8.88
CA GLY A 72 -25.41 -15.48 10.29
C GLY A 72 -25.00 -14.34 11.22
N ARG A 73 -25.15 -13.08 10.77
CA ARG A 73 -24.88 -11.91 11.58
C ARG A 73 -26.05 -11.61 12.51
N GLU A 74 -25.77 -10.97 13.64
CA GLU A 74 -26.83 -10.48 14.50
C GLU A 74 -27.67 -9.41 13.76
N PRO A 75 -28.99 -9.33 13.95
CA PRO A 75 -29.84 -8.40 13.23
C PRO A 75 -29.45 -6.92 13.38
N ALA A 76 -28.77 -6.57 14.48
CA ALA A 76 -28.33 -5.22 14.80
C ALA A 76 -26.84 -4.94 14.48
N TYR A 77 -26.14 -5.84 13.76
CA TYR A 77 -24.74 -5.64 13.46
C TYR A 77 -24.45 -4.33 12.69
N ASP A 78 -23.28 -3.74 12.93
CA ASP A 78 -22.86 -2.50 12.27
C ASP A 78 -22.34 -2.78 10.85
N THR A 79 -23.15 -2.45 9.84
CA THR A 79 -22.80 -2.62 8.43
C THR A 79 -21.64 -1.70 7.97
N ALA A 80 -21.29 -0.65 8.73
CA ALA A 80 -20.17 0.21 8.42
C ALA A 80 -18.83 -0.46 8.80
N GLN A 81 -18.84 -1.23 9.88
CA GLN A 81 -17.64 -1.94 10.36
C GLN A 81 -17.47 -3.35 9.77
N ASP A 82 -18.58 -4.02 9.43
CA ASP A 82 -18.53 -5.36 8.81
C ASP A 82 -19.08 -5.33 7.37
N PRO A 83 -18.21 -5.15 6.36
CA PRO A 83 -18.62 -5.04 4.95
C PRO A 83 -18.87 -6.40 4.28
N ILE A 84 -19.19 -7.47 5.03
CA ILE A 84 -19.28 -8.84 4.52
C ILE A 84 -20.29 -8.98 3.35
N VAL A 85 -21.43 -8.30 3.43
CA VAL A 85 -22.47 -8.37 2.38
C VAL A 85 -22.00 -7.61 1.13
N ARG A 86 -21.38 -6.42 1.31
CA ARG A 86 -20.85 -5.63 0.20
C ARG A 86 -19.75 -6.36 -0.56
N ASN A 87 -18.82 -6.97 0.16
CA ASN A 87 -17.74 -7.75 -0.44
C ASN A 87 -18.27 -8.98 -1.18
N ALA A 88 -19.24 -9.67 -0.61
CA ALA A 88 -19.88 -10.82 -1.26
C ALA A 88 -20.66 -10.39 -2.51
N ALA A 89 -21.35 -9.24 -2.50
CA ALA A 89 -22.05 -8.71 -3.66
C ALA A 89 -21.10 -8.26 -4.80
N ILE A 90 -19.95 -7.70 -4.48
CA ILE A 90 -18.89 -7.39 -5.47
C ILE A 90 -18.43 -8.68 -6.14
N GLU A 91 -18.17 -9.71 -5.38
CA GLU A 91 -17.73 -11.00 -5.91
C GLU A 91 -18.82 -11.68 -6.76
N VAL A 92 -20.09 -11.61 -6.37
CA VAL A 92 -21.20 -12.11 -7.18
C VAL A 92 -21.30 -11.37 -8.51
N ARG A 93 -21.22 -10.04 -8.52
CA ARG A 93 -21.22 -9.22 -9.76
C ARG A 93 -20.09 -9.62 -10.71
N LYS A 94 -18.88 -9.79 -10.17
CA LYS A 94 -17.72 -10.22 -10.95
C LYS A 94 -17.96 -11.59 -11.61
N ARG A 95 -18.49 -12.55 -10.87
CA ARG A 95 -18.78 -13.90 -11.37
C ARG A 95 -19.90 -13.93 -12.39
N LEU A 96 -20.96 -13.14 -12.20
CA LEU A 96 -22.03 -12.97 -13.20
C LEU A 96 -21.48 -12.37 -14.50
N ALA A 97 -20.66 -11.31 -14.39
CA ALA A 97 -20.03 -10.70 -15.57
C ALA A 97 -19.13 -11.70 -16.31
N GLN A 98 -18.33 -12.51 -15.61
CA GLN A 98 -17.48 -13.54 -16.20
C GLN A 98 -18.29 -14.61 -16.92
N TYR A 99 -19.38 -15.09 -16.29
CA TYR A 99 -20.26 -16.08 -16.89
C TYR A 99 -20.88 -15.63 -18.21
N TYR A 100 -21.45 -14.40 -18.24
CA TYR A 100 -22.10 -13.88 -19.43
C TYR A 100 -21.14 -13.29 -20.48
N LEU A 101 -19.82 -13.25 -20.21
CA LEU A 101 -18.81 -12.95 -21.22
C LEU A 101 -18.51 -14.15 -22.13
N GLU A 102 -18.84 -15.36 -21.70
CA GLU A 102 -18.66 -16.55 -22.52
C GLU A 102 -19.71 -16.58 -23.64
N PRO A 103 -19.31 -16.75 -24.90
CA PRO A 103 -20.25 -16.71 -26.05
C PRO A 103 -21.39 -17.75 -25.93
N GLU A 104 -21.14 -18.86 -25.23
CA GLU A 104 -22.09 -19.94 -24.99
C GLU A 104 -23.29 -19.51 -24.16
N HIS A 105 -23.12 -18.47 -23.32
CA HIS A 105 -24.12 -17.96 -22.38
C HIS A 105 -24.77 -16.64 -22.86
N ALA A 106 -24.40 -16.15 -24.04
CA ALA A 106 -24.83 -14.84 -24.54
C ALA A 106 -26.37 -14.76 -24.79
N ALA A 107 -27.01 -15.90 -25.15
CA ALA A 107 -28.43 -15.99 -25.41
C ALA A 107 -29.27 -16.46 -24.22
N GLU A 108 -28.66 -16.63 -23.07
CA GLU A 108 -29.36 -17.05 -21.85
C GLU A 108 -30.04 -15.86 -21.16
N LEU A 109 -31.11 -16.15 -20.40
CA LEU A 109 -31.73 -15.13 -19.54
C LEU A 109 -30.71 -14.50 -18.61
N ARG A 110 -30.59 -13.18 -18.64
CA ARG A 110 -29.62 -12.48 -17.80
C ARG A 110 -30.16 -12.25 -16.39
N ILE A 111 -29.36 -12.61 -15.40
CA ILE A 111 -29.53 -12.20 -14.01
C ILE A 111 -28.41 -11.21 -13.68
N GLU A 112 -28.77 -9.98 -13.38
CA GLU A 112 -27.82 -8.93 -13.02
C GLU A 112 -28.03 -8.48 -11.59
N LEU A 113 -26.95 -8.07 -10.92
CA LEU A 113 -26.99 -7.45 -9.59
C LEU A 113 -26.44 -6.02 -9.72
N PRO A 114 -27.29 -4.99 -9.95
CA PRO A 114 -26.84 -3.62 -10.18
C PRO A 114 -25.96 -3.08 -9.04
N SER A 115 -24.99 -2.21 -9.40
CA SER A 115 -24.16 -1.52 -8.41
C SER A 115 -25.01 -0.62 -7.53
N GLY A 116 -24.76 -0.64 -6.21
CA GLY A 116 -25.52 0.16 -5.25
C GLY A 116 -26.85 -0.47 -4.80
N SER A 117 -27.27 -1.62 -5.37
CA SER A 117 -28.48 -2.32 -5.01
C SER A 117 -28.20 -3.81 -4.77
N TYR A 118 -28.99 -4.44 -3.90
CA TYR A 118 -29.04 -5.90 -3.73
C TYR A 118 -30.26 -6.52 -4.40
N MET A 119 -31.08 -5.71 -5.10
CA MET A 119 -32.20 -6.19 -5.90
C MET A 119 -31.66 -6.65 -7.25
N PRO A 120 -31.86 -7.93 -7.63
CA PRO A 120 -31.47 -8.41 -8.95
C PRO A 120 -32.38 -7.83 -10.03
N ALA A 121 -31.83 -7.59 -11.19
CA ALA A 121 -32.54 -7.22 -12.39
C ALA A 121 -32.56 -8.39 -13.38
N PHE A 122 -33.66 -8.53 -14.09
CA PHE A 122 -33.89 -9.55 -15.10
C PHE A 122 -34.21 -8.85 -16.43
N PRO A 123 -33.19 -8.34 -17.15
CA PRO A 123 -33.42 -7.69 -18.42
C PRO A 123 -34.13 -8.68 -19.36
N ALA A 124 -35.34 -8.35 -19.79
CA ALA A 124 -36.00 -9.10 -20.85
C ALA A 124 -35.14 -8.94 -22.12
N GLU A 125 -34.81 -10.05 -22.73
CA GLU A 125 -34.13 -10.06 -24.02
C GLU A 125 -34.97 -9.27 -25.00
N SER A 126 -34.55 -8.05 -25.35
CA SER A 126 -34.99 -7.41 -26.56
C SER A 126 -34.39 -8.25 -27.68
N ALA A 127 -35.16 -9.24 -28.11
CA ALA A 127 -34.90 -9.89 -29.37
C ALA A 127 -34.96 -8.79 -30.45
N ALA A 128 -33.82 -8.23 -30.74
CA ALA A 128 -33.62 -7.45 -31.95
C ALA A 128 -33.66 -8.42 -33.13
N THR A 129 -34.86 -8.94 -33.42
CA THR A 129 -35.20 -9.43 -34.73
C THR A 129 -35.42 -8.18 -35.55
N GLU A 130 -34.38 -7.60 -36.09
CA GLU A 130 -34.49 -6.65 -37.19
C GLU A 130 -35.07 -7.44 -38.38
N PRO A 131 -36.25 -6.99 -38.95
CA PRO A 131 -36.69 -7.52 -40.21
C PRO A 131 -35.63 -7.19 -41.26
N ALA A 132 -35.21 -8.19 -42.03
CA ALA A 132 -34.31 -8.04 -43.14
C ALA A 132 -34.96 -7.11 -44.19
N VAL A 133 -34.67 -5.84 -44.12
CA VAL A 133 -34.97 -4.85 -45.13
C VAL A 133 -33.93 -5.04 -46.26
N PRO A 134 -34.33 -5.25 -47.54
CA PRO A 134 -33.36 -5.41 -48.61
C PRO A 134 -32.51 -4.15 -48.73
N TRP A 135 -31.20 -4.32 -48.68
CA TRP A 135 -30.22 -3.26 -48.80
C TRP A 135 -30.38 -2.47 -50.07
N PRO A 136 -30.67 -1.17 -50.03
CA PRO A 136 -30.51 -0.32 -51.20
C PRO A 136 -29.01 -0.23 -51.50
N LYS A 137 -28.65 -0.45 -52.76
CA LYS A 137 -27.26 -0.30 -53.24
C LYS A 137 -26.74 1.08 -52.81
N ALA A 138 -25.74 1.08 -51.97
CA ALA A 138 -25.22 2.27 -51.38
C ALA A 138 -24.57 3.17 -52.44
N HIS A 139 -25.19 4.30 -52.69
CA HIS A 139 -24.47 5.48 -53.14
C HIS A 139 -23.83 6.07 -51.86
N GLY A 140 -22.53 5.81 -51.67
CA GLY A 140 -21.78 6.26 -50.51
C GLY A 140 -21.80 7.78 -50.43
N SER A 141 -22.58 8.35 -49.52
CA SER A 141 -22.45 9.75 -49.21
C SER A 141 -21.08 9.95 -48.49
N PRO A 142 -20.27 10.92 -48.91
CA PRO A 142 -18.96 11.20 -48.31
C PRO A 142 -19.09 11.53 -46.83
N LEU A 143 -20.28 11.87 -46.34
CA LEU A 143 -20.57 12.27 -44.97
C LEU A 143 -20.31 11.12 -43.95
N ARG A 144 -20.52 9.84 -44.34
CA ARG A 144 -20.27 8.68 -43.45
C ARG A 144 -18.78 8.42 -43.23
N TRP A 145 -17.98 8.62 -44.27
CA TRP A 145 -16.53 8.53 -44.20
C TRP A 145 -15.92 9.70 -43.43
N ILE A 146 -16.52 10.89 -43.57
CA ILE A 146 -16.14 12.07 -42.78
C ILE A 146 -16.48 11.85 -41.29
N ALA A 147 -17.66 11.27 -40.97
CA ALA A 147 -18.04 10.96 -39.61
C ALA A 147 -17.12 9.87 -38.96
N ALA A 148 -16.80 8.81 -39.74
CA ALA A 148 -15.87 7.78 -39.28
C ALA A 148 -14.45 8.34 -39.07
N ALA A 149 -13.96 9.17 -39.98
CA ALA A 149 -12.67 9.85 -39.84
C ALA A 149 -12.66 10.81 -38.65
N ALA A 150 -13.76 11.56 -38.44
CA ALA A 150 -13.90 12.45 -37.27
C ALA A 150 -13.89 11.67 -35.93
N LEU A 151 -14.58 10.52 -35.86
CA LEU A 151 -14.58 9.64 -34.69
C LEU A 151 -13.20 9.06 -34.43
N THR A 152 -12.46 8.68 -35.45
CA THR A 152 -11.10 8.18 -35.35
C THR A 152 -10.13 9.28 -34.86
N VAL A 153 -10.28 10.49 -35.36
CA VAL A 153 -9.50 11.66 -34.93
C VAL A 153 -9.84 12.04 -33.50
N ILE A 154 -11.11 11.99 -33.10
CA ILE A 154 -11.53 12.25 -31.70
C ILE A 154 -10.99 11.16 -30.78
N ALA A 155 -11.07 9.89 -31.18
CA ALA A 155 -10.49 8.78 -30.38
C ALA A 155 -8.96 8.89 -30.30
N ALA A 156 -8.29 9.20 -31.39
CA ALA A 156 -6.84 9.44 -31.40
C ALA A 156 -6.45 10.67 -30.56
N ALA A 157 -7.22 11.75 -30.65
CA ALA A 157 -7.06 12.94 -29.84
C ALA A 157 -7.34 12.65 -28.34
N ALA A 158 -8.35 11.85 -28.02
CA ALA A 158 -8.64 11.41 -26.65
C ALA A 158 -7.52 10.54 -26.09
N VAL A 159 -6.99 9.60 -26.86
CA VAL A 159 -5.83 8.77 -26.49
C VAL A 159 -4.57 9.64 -26.37
N PHE A 160 -4.34 10.58 -27.28
CA PHE A 160 -3.23 11.52 -27.21
C PHE A 160 -3.34 12.47 -26.01
N LEU A 161 -4.53 13.05 -25.76
CA LEU A 161 -4.79 13.89 -24.60
C LEU A 161 -4.72 13.09 -23.29
N TRP A 162 -5.14 11.83 -23.28
CA TRP A 162 -5.00 10.92 -22.14
C TRP A 162 -3.53 10.55 -21.90
N SER A 163 -2.75 10.29 -22.95
CA SER A 163 -1.31 10.05 -22.86
C SER A 163 -0.52 11.32 -22.54
N ALA A 164 -0.92 12.48 -23.07
CA ALA A 164 -0.31 13.77 -22.79
C ALA A 164 -0.65 14.33 -21.40
N ARG A 165 -1.79 13.91 -20.83
CA ARG A 165 -2.18 14.21 -19.43
C ARG A 165 -1.48 13.33 -18.41
N ARG A 166 -0.77 12.29 -18.81
CA ARG A 166 0.23 11.64 -17.96
C ARG A 166 1.41 12.59 -17.89
N THR A 167 1.39 13.53 -16.95
CA THR A 167 2.62 14.15 -16.49
C THR A 167 3.61 13.01 -16.27
N PRO A 168 4.82 13.06 -16.85
CA PRO A 168 5.83 12.04 -16.57
C PRO A 168 5.91 11.94 -15.04
N ALA A 169 5.80 10.72 -14.52
CA ALA A 169 5.92 10.48 -13.09
C ALA A 169 7.19 11.17 -12.62
N SER A 170 7.10 11.97 -11.57
CA SER A 170 8.29 12.65 -11.00
C SER A 170 9.34 11.57 -10.72
N ASP A 171 10.61 11.95 -10.67
CA ASP A 171 11.68 11.00 -10.37
C ASP A 171 11.44 10.33 -9.02
N LEU A 172 10.83 11.03 -8.07
CA LEU A 172 10.42 10.48 -6.80
C LEU A 172 9.32 9.40 -6.96
N GLU A 173 8.30 9.64 -7.77
CA GLU A 173 7.28 8.62 -8.07
C GLU A 173 7.87 7.42 -8.82
N ALA A 174 8.79 7.66 -9.74
CA ALA A 174 9.51 6.60 -10.45
C ALA A 174 10.42 5.78 -9.52
N PHE A 175 10.97 6.39 -8.46
CA PHE A 175 11.73 5.68 -7.44
C PHE A 175 10.86 4.70 -6.64
N TRP A 176 9.63 5.08 -6.33
CA TRP A 176 8.68 4.28 -5.56
C TRP A 176 7.87 3.30 -6.42
N GLU A 177 7.78 3.53 -7.72
CA GLU A 177 6.91 2.80 -8.65
C GLU A 177 7.03 1.26 -8.55
N PRO A 178 8.23 0.65 -8.40
CA PRO A 178 8.33 -0.81 -8.27
C PRO A 178 7.62 -1.37 -7.03
N LEU A 179 7.50 -0.59 -5.93
CA LEU A 179 6.74 -0.99 -4.75
C LEU A 179 5.24 -0.82 -5.00
N PHE A 180 4.84 0.25 -5.67
CA PHE A 180 3.44 0.56 -5.95
C PHE A 180 2.81 -0.40 -6.96
N ARG A 181 3.60 -0.89 -7.91
CA ARG A 181 3.16 -1.85 -8.93
C ARG A 181 2.71 -3.19 -8.37
N ASP A 182 3.21 -3.60 -7.21
CA ASP A 182 2.85 -4.87 -6.55
C ASP A 182 1.37 -4.92 -6.14
N GLY A 183 0.76 -3.77 -5.81
CA GLY A 183 -0.65 -3.66 -5.41
C GLY A 183 -0.96 -4.17 -4.00
N SER A 184 -0.02 -4.80 -3.31
CA SER A 184 -0.15 -5.22 -1.92
C SER A 184 0.12 -4.07 -0.96
N PRO A 185 -0.44 -4.07 0.27
CA PRO A 185 -0.07 -3.11 1.30
C PRO A 185 1.43 -3.17 1.59
N ILE A 186 2.12 -2.02 1.51
CA ILE A 186 3.56 -1.94 1.71
C ILE A 186 3.88 -2.13 3.20
N GLN A 187 4.76 -3.08 3.50
CA GLN A 187 5.23 -3.31 4.87
C GLN A 187 6.31 -2.28 5.23
N VAL A 188 6.07 -1.45 6.25
CA VAL A 188 7.06 -0.52 6.81
C VAL A 188 7.58 -1.11 8.11
N SER A 189 8.83 -1.59 8.11
CA SER A 189 9.50 -2.20 9.26
C SER A 189 10.36 -1.16 9.98
N ILE A 190 10.06 -0.93 11.25
CA ILE A 190 10.75 0.08 12.08
C ILE A 190 11.80 -0.62 12.94
N GLY A 191 13.01 -0.09 12.94
CA GLY A 191 14.09 -0.57 13.79
C GLY A 191 13.78 -0.44 15.28
N GLN A 192 14.23 -1.41 16.06
CA GLN A 192 14.09 -1.43 17.51
C GLN A 192 15.45 -1.56 18.18
N PRO A 193 15.66 -0.95 19.36
CA PRO A 193 16.87 -1.22 20.14
C PRO A 193 16.98 -2.72 20.42
N THR A 194 18.13 -3.32 20.11
CA THR A 194 18.37 -4.74 20.36
C THR A 194 18.53 -5.05 21.85
N ARG A 195 19.00 -4.08 22.59
CA ARG A 195 19.16 -4.16 24.06
C ARG A 195 18.91 -2.78 24.64
N LEU A 196 17.91 -2.68 25.51
CA LEU A 196 17.63 -1.49 26.28
C LEU A 196 17.59 -1.87 27.76
N TYR A 197 18.41 -1.19 28.56
CA TYR A 197 18.42 -1.34 29.99
C TYR A 197 18.09 0.00 30.65
N ARG A 198 17.39 -0.05 31.75
CA ARG A 198 17.25 1.09 32.66
C ARG A 198 17.94 0.81 33.97
N PHE A 199 18.38 1.84 34.63
CA PHE A 199 18.90 1.70 36.00
C PHE A 199 17.76 1.40 36.99
N THR A 200 18.09 0.67 38.06
CA THR A 200 17.18 0.53 39.21
C THR A 200 16.96 1.88 39.91
N GLY A 201 15.86 1.99 40.69
CA GLY A 201 15.48 3.25 41.34
C GLY A 201 16.63 3.94 42.12
N PRO A 202 17.36 3.23 43.01
CA PRO A 202 18.46 3.85 43.75
C PRO A 202 19.57 4.41 42.87
N ARG A 203 19.93 3.70 41.80
CA ARG A 203 20.94 4.16 40.84
C ARG A 203 20.44 5.32 40.00
N MET A 204 19.18 5.33 39.65
CA MET A 204 18.56 6.44 38.92
C MET A 204 18.55 7.71 39.78
N GLU A 205 18.25 7.61 41.07
CA GLU A 205 18.30 8.74 42.00
C GLU A 205 19.70 9.31 42.13
N GLU A 206 20.71 8.45 42.23
CA GLU A 206 22.10 8.85 42.24
C GLU A 206 22.52 9.56 40.96
N LEU A 207 22.17 9.00 39.80
CA LEU A 207 22.44 9.61 38.51
C LEU A 207 21.72 10.96 38.34
N ASN A 208 20.46 11.05 38.74
CA ASN A 208 19.73 12.33 38.72
C ASN A 208 20.37 13.38 39.64
N ARG A 209 20.90 12.98 40.78
CA ARG A 209 21.64 13.88 41.66
C ARG A 209 22.97 14.33 41.05
N LEU A 210 23.67 13.44 40.33
CA LEU A 210 24.96 13.74 39.70
C LEU A 210 24.80 14.55 38.39
N PHE A 211 23.74 14.32 37.63
CA PHE A 211 23.54 14.89 36.29
C PHE A 211 22.33 15.81 36.18
N GLY A 212 21.46 15.90 37.18
CA GLY A 212 20.21 16.67 37.18
C GLY A 212 20.37 18.19 37.29
N GLY A 213 21.59 18.68 37.35
CA GLY A 213 21.93 20.09 37.60
C GLY A 213 22.42 20.89 36.37
N GLY A 214 22.06 20.51 35.15
CA GLY A 214 22.48 21.25 33.95
C GLY A 214 23.80 20.77 33.34
N SER A 215 24.14 21.30 32.16
CA SER A 215 25.20 20.89 31.24
C SER A 215 26.66 21.08 31.74
N ASP A 216 26.85 21.47 32.96
CA ASP A 216 28.19 21.63 33.57
C ASP A 216 28.71 20.26 33.96
N GLY A 217 29.54 19.72 33.06
CA GLY A 217 30.07 18.36 33.15
C GLY A 217 30.63 17.99 34.51
N VAL A 218 30.07 16.95 35.10
CA VAL A 218 30.63 16.32 36.32
C VAL A 218 32.03 15.82 35.99
N LYS A 219 33.02 16.52 36.49
CA LYS A 219 34.44 16.10 36.52
C LYS A 219 34.59 15.02 37.60
N GLY A 220 34.21 13.80 37.27
CA GLY A 220 34.39 12.66 38.17
C GLY A 220 34.42 11.35 37.40
N THR A 221 35.23 10.39 37.87
CA THR A 221 35.20 9.02 37.36
C THR A 221 33.80 8.45 37.56
N LYS A 222 33.14 8.05 36.45
CA LYS A 222 31.86 7.39 36.54
C LYS A 222 31.98 6.14 37.42
N PRO A 223 31.16 5.98 38.48
CA PRO A 223 31.22 4.78 39.29
C PRO A 223 30.88 3.55 38.43
N PRO A 224 31.53 2.39 38.66
CA PRO A 224 31.24 1.17 37.95
C PRO A 224 29.75 0.80 38.12
N ILE A 225 29.14 0.27 37.08
CA ILE A 225 27.75 -0.19 37.09
C ILE A 225 27.77 -1.68 37.43
N ALA A 226 27.07 -2.07 38.50
CA ALA A 226 26.88 -3.47 38.83
C ALA A 226 25.74 -4.08 37.98
N PRO A 227 25.80 -5.37 37.59
CA PRO A 227 24.76 -6.00 36.75
C PRO A 227 23.37 -5.97 37.37
N ASP A 228 23.23 -6.01 38.68
CA ASP A 228 21.98 -5.94 39.44
C ASP A 228 21.37 -4.53 39.47
N GLU A 229 22.13 -3.50 39.08
CA GLU A 229 21.62 -2.13 38.90
C GLU A 229 20.94 -1.91 37.57
N LEU A 230 21.00 -2.88 36.66
CA LEU A 230 20.40 -2.82 35.34
C LEU A 230 19.17 -3.73 35.23
N VAL A 231 18.05 -3.16 34.83
CA VAL A 231 16.83 -3.91 34.49
C VAL A 231 16.67 -3.92 33.00
N TRP A 232 16.59 -5.11 32.42
CA TRP A 232 16.25 -5.25 31.00
C TRP A 232 14.84 -4.74 30.75
N VAL A 233 14.71 -3.88 29.72
CA VAL A 233 13.44 -3.33 29.30
C VAL A 233 13.02 -4.07 28.05
N ALA A 234 11.77 -4.56 28.05
CA ALA A 234 11.20 -5.30 26.93
C ALA A 234 11.27 -4.50 25.61
N PRO A 235 11.27 -5.17 24.44
CA PRO A 235 11.43 -4.55 23.13
C PRO A 235 10.18 -3.79 22.65
N GLU A 236 9.56 -3.01 23.56
CA GLU A 236 8.36 -2.20 23.28
C GLU A 236 8.70 -0.75 22.94
N TYR A 237 9.99 -0.42 22.95
CA TYR A 237 10.46 0.94 22.73
C TYR A 237 10.92 1.13 21.29
N LEU A 238 10.59 2.29 20.74
CA LEU A 238 11.10 2.79 19.47
C LEU A 238 11.91 4.07 19.71
N PHE A 239 12.95 4.26 18.93
CA PHE A 239 13.56 5.58 18.88
C PHE A 239 12.59 6.56 18.23
N MET A 240 12.38 7.72 18.86
CA MET A 240 11.43 8.72 18.37
C MET A 240 11.70 9.15 16.92
N ARG A 241 12.97 9.32 16.52
CA ARG A 241 13.31 9.74 15.16
C ARG A 241 13.05 8.63 14.15
N ASP A 242 13.25 7.37 14.49
CA ASP A 242 12.91 6.24 13.61
C ASP A 242 11.39 6.12 13.44
N ALA A 243 10.62 6.35 14.51
CA ALA A 243 9.17 6.41 14.43
C ALA A 243 8.70 7.57 13.53
N LEU A 244 9.26 8.77 13.69
CA LEU A 244 8.96 9.92 12.83
C LEU A 244 9.32 9.66 11.36
N ALA A 245 10.46 9.01 11.10
CA ALA A 245 10.86 8.59 9.77
C ALA A 245 9.85 7.61 9.15
N ALA A 246 9.40 6.62 9.91
CA ALA A 246 8.41 5.65 9.47
C ALA A 246 7.04 6.30 9.21
N PHE A 247 6.59 7.23 10.06
CA PHE A 247 5.36 7.99 9.83
C PHE A 247 5.44 8.87 8.58
N LYS A 248 6.57 9.54 8.34
CA LYS A 248 6.78 10.35 7.13
C LYS A 248 6.68 9.49 5.87
N VAL A 249 7.34 8.33 5.86
CA VAL A 249 7.28 7.37 4.76
C VAL A 249 5.87 6.81 4.58
N ALA A 250 5.19 6.40 5.65
CA ALA A 250 3.82 5.89 5.58
C ALA A 250 2.84 6.95 5.05
N ALA A 251 2.97 8.20 5.50
CA ALA A 251 2.15 9.31 5.01
C ALA A 251 2.39 9.58 3.52
N TRP A 252 3.65 9.51 3.05
CA TRP A 252 3.99 9.59 1.63
C TRP A 252 3.29 8.49 0.82
N ILE A 253 3.42 7.22 1.24
CA ILE A 253 2.78 6.08 0.58
C ILE A 253 1.26 6.28 0.49
N GLN A 254 0.63 6.71 1.60
CA GLN A 254 -0.83 6.96 1.65
C GLN A 254 -1.25 8.14 0.76
N SER A 255 -0.43 9.20 0.68
CA SER A 255 -0.71 10.35 -0.18
C SER A 255 -0.74 9.99 -1.67
N LYS A 256 -0.09 8.88 -2.05
CA LYS A 256 -0.10 8.31 -3.40
C LYS A 256 -1.21 7.27 -3.61
N GLY A 257 -2.12 7.11 -2.67
CA GLY A 257 -3.26 6.19 -2.76
C GLY A 257 -2.93 4.73 -2.46
N HIS A 258 -1.76 4.44 -1.88
CA HIS A 258 -1.33 3.09 -1.53
C HIS A 258 -1.47 2.82 -0.04
N ALA A 259 -1.82 1.57 0.31
CA ALA A 259 -1.90 1.16 1.70
C ALA A 259 -0.52 0.84 2.26
N SER A 260 -0.28 1.19 3.51
CA SER A 260 0.91 0.82 4.27
C SER A 260 0.54 0.13 5.57
N ARG A 261 1.42 -0.77 6.04
CA ARG A 261 1.32 -1.44 7.33
C ARG A 261 2.61 -1.24 8.10
N LEU A 262 2.53 -0.55 9.23
CA LEU A 262 3.66 -0.34 10.12
C LEU A 262 3.79 -1.52 11.08
N ALA A 263 5.01 -2.02 11.25
CA ALA A 263 5.34 -3.01 12.26
C ALA A 263 6.78 -2.79 12.74
N SER A 264 7.08 -3.25 13.94
CA SER A 264 8.46 -3.28 14.39
C SER A 264 9.25 -4.38 13.68
N VAL A 265 10.58 -4.28 13.69
CA VAL A 265 11.45 -5.30 13.10
C VAL A 265 11.21 -6.69 13.72
N ALA A 266 10.89 -6.77 15.00
CA ALA A 266 10.59 -8.02 15.68
C ALA A 266 9.27 -8.68 15.22
N GLN A 267 8.33 -7.89 14.71
CA GLN A 267 7.05 -8.35 14.17
C GLN A 267 7.09 -8.63 12.67
N THR A 268 8.20 -8.27 12.01
CA THR A 268 8.38 -8.46 10.57
C THR A 268 9.08 -9.79 10.30
N ASN A 269 8.46 -10.68 9.53
CA ASN A 269 9.02 -11.99 9.21
C ASN A 269 9.01 -12.29 7.71
N TYR A 270 9.78 -13.32 7.31
CA TYR A 270 9.90 -13.71 5.89
C TYR A 270 8.59 -14.08 5.21
N SER A 271 7.67 -14.72 5.93
CA SER A 271 6.38 -15.10 5.37
C SER A 271 5.60 -13.86 4.91
N GLN A 272 5.63 -12.80 5.71
CA GLN A 272 4.98 -11.53 5.36
C GLN A 272 5.66 -10.86 4.16
N LEU A 273 7.00 -10.90 4.09
CA LEU A 273 7.79 -10.25 3.03
C LEU A 273 7.68 -10.93 1.66
N ARG A 274 7.28 -12.20 1.60
CA ARG A 274 6.94 -12.86 0.33
C ARG A 274 5.65 -12.33 -0.30
N HIS A 275 4.80 -11.73 0.50
CA HIS A 275 3.48 -11.28 0.07
C HIS A 275 3.35 -9.74 -0.03
N ALA A 276 4.38 -9.00 0.36
CA ALA A 276 4.34 -7.54 0.35
C ALA A 276 5.73 -6.94 0.13
N PRO A 277 5.85 -5.82 -0.60
CA PRO A 277 7.09 -5.07 -0.67
C PRO A 277 7.42 -4.46 0.69
N LEU A 278 8.70 -4.21 0.94
CA LEU A 278 9.24 -3.77 2.23
C LEU A 278 9.84 -2.37 2.14
N VAL A 279 9.56 -1.55 3.14
CA VAL A 279 10.39 -0.40 3.50
C VAL A 279 10.99 -0.63 4.87
N ALA A 280 12.32 -0.71 4.96
CA ALA A 280 13.06 -0.90 6.20
C ALA A 280 13.62 0.45 6.70
N ILE A 281 13.25 0.83 7.94
CA ILE A 281 13.65 2.08 8.58
C ILE A 281 14.60 1.79 9.73
N GLY A 282 15.79 2.42 9.72
CA GLY A 282 16.86 2.19 10.68
C GLY A 282 17.93 1.22 10.17
N ALA A 283 19.15 1.27 10.69
CA ALA A 283 20.29 0.45 10.29
C ALA A 283 20.58 -0.66 11.30
N PHE A 284 21.50 -0.40 12.26
CA PHE A 284 21.98 -1.40 13.22
C PHE A 284 20.87 -1.94 14.15
N ASN A 285 19.78 -1.24 14.28
CA ASN A 285 18.57 -1.63 15.00
C ASN A 285 17.50 -2.28 14.11
N ASN A 286 17.79 -2.45 12.80
CA ASN A 286 16.89 -3.10 11.85
C ASN A 286 17.63 -4.18 11.06
N ALA A 287 17.41 -5.44 11.41
CA ALA A 287 18.06 -6.58 10.79
C ALA A 287 17.78 -6.70 9.28
N TRP A 288 16.64 -6.18 8.80
CA TRP A 288 16.30 -6.18 7.37
C TRP A 288 17.17 -5.22 6.58
N SER A 289 17.44 -4.01 7.11
CA SER A 289 18.35 -3.06 6.46
C SER A 289 19.77 -3.62 6.36
N ILE A 290 20.28 -4.19 7.44
CA ILE A 290 21.60 -4.83 7.46
C ILE A 290 21.67 -5.96 6.42
N ARG A 291 20.65 -6.83 6.40
CA ARG A 291 20.61 -7.96 5.47
C ARG A 291 20.54 -7.52 4.01
N VAL A 292 19.67 -6.57 3.69
CA VAL A 292 19.49 -6.06 2.32
C VAL A 292 20.76 -5.42 1.79
N THR A 293 21.54 -4.76 2.65
CA THR A 293 22.78 -4.09 2.25
C THR A 293 24.02 -4.98 2.29
N ALA A 294 23.99 -6.14 2.95
CA ALA A 294 25.17 -6.96 3.27
C ALA A 294 26.06 -7.31 2.06
N GLU A 295 25.46 -7.58 0.89
CA GLU A 295 26.18 -7.95 -0.32
C GLU A 295 26.32 -6.81 -1.34
N LEU A 296 25.83 -5.60 -0.99
CA LEU A 296 25.86 -4.44 -1.86
C LEU A 296 27.21 -3.70 -1.77
N ARG A 297 27.38 -2.67 -2.57
CA ARG A 297 28.60 -1.85 -2.57
C ARG A 297 28.80 -1.09 -1.27
N PHE A 298 27.76 -0.40 -0.81
CA PHE A 298 27.83 0.35 0.44
C PHE A 298 27.16 -0.46 1.54
N VAL A 299 27.90 -0.75 2.60
CA VAL A 299 27.46 -1.62 3.70
C VAL A 299 27.68 -0.94 5.04
N PHE A 300 26.81 -1.27 5.99
CA PHE A 300 27.02 -0.90 7.38
C PHE A 300 28.03 -1.84 8.01
N ASP A 301 28.96 -1.30 8.79
CA ASP A 301 30.01 -2.04 9.44
C ASP A 301 30.36 -1.44 10.82
N TYR A 302 31.04 -2.23 11.63
CA TYR A 302 31.58 -1.83 12.92
C TYR A 302 33.12 -1.93 12.87
N ARG A 303 33.79 -0.83 13.21
CA ARG A 303 35.25 -0.74 13.19
C ARG A 303 35.78 -0.21 14.49
N VAL A 304 36.95 -0.69 14.89
CA VAL A 304 37.76 -0.09 15.96
C VAL A 304 38.97 0.53 15.29
N ILE A 305 39.13 1.85 15.43
CA ILE A 305 40.22 2.62 14.85
C ILE A 305 40.87 3.38 16.03
N ASP A 306 42.16 3.15 16.27
CA ASP A 306 42.92 3.79 17.33
C ASP A 306 42.27 3.64 18.73
N GLY A 307 41.68 2.47 18.99
CA GLY A 307 41.00 2.15 20.24
C GLY A 307 39.58 2.72 20.37
N VAL A 308 39.09 3.49 19.38
CA VAL A 308 37.74 4.04 19.35
C VAL A 308 36.86 3.17 18.47
N ALA A 309 35.70 2.78 19.01
CA ALA A 309 34.67 2.05 18.26
C ALA A 309 33.87 3.00 17.37
N TYR A 310 33.59 2.57 16.16
CA TYR A 310 32.75 3.32 15.19
C TYR A 310 31.71 2.43 14.57
N HIS A 311 30.50 2.93 14.45
CA HIS A 311 29.58 2.50 13.42
C HIS A 311 29.90 3.27 12.13
N CYS A 312 29.93 2.59 11.00
CA CYS A 312 30.36 3.22 9.75
C CYS A 312 29.66 2.64 8.53
N ILE A 313 29.76 3.39 7.43
CA ILE A 313 29.42 2.93 6.08
C ILE A 313 30.74 2.72 5.35
N VAL A 314 30.90 1.53 4.76
CA VAL A 314 32.10 1.12 4.02
C VAL A 314 31.74 0.94 2.55
N ASP A 315 32.56 1.51 1.68
CA ASP A 315 32.54 1.19 0.23
C ASP A 315 33.37 -0.11 0.01
N ARG A 316 32.73 -1.21 -0.35
CA ARG A 316 33.41 -2.50 -0.60
C ARG A 316 34.44 -2.44 -1.75
N ARG A 317 34.39 -1.41 -2.59
CA ARG A 317 35.44 -1.16 -3.61
C ARG A 317 36.71 -0.54 -3.00
N ASN A 318 36.57 0.09 -1.84
CA ASN A 318 37.70 0.66 -1.07
C ASN A 318 37.51 0.41 0.44
N PRO A 319 37.62 -0.84 0.89
CA PRO A 319 37.23 -1.24 2.25
C PRO A 319 38.17 -0.70 3.36
N THR A 320 39.32 -0.18 3.00
CA THR A 320 40.27 0.43 3.94
C THR A 320 39.96 1.90 4.24
N SER A 321 39.18 2.56 3.38
CA SER A 321 38.78 3.95 3.57
C SER A 321 37.45 4.01 4.33
N VAL A 322 37.47 4.50 5.56
CA VAL A 322 36.29 4.65 6.41
C VAL A 322 36.00 6.13 6.57
N LEU A 323 35.38 6.72 5.54
CA LEU A 323 35.06 8.14 5.50
C LEU A 323 33.80 8.49 6.32
N TRP A 324 32.81 7.61 6.28
CA TRP A 324 31.48 7.85 6.85
C TRP A 324 31.33 7.03 8.13
N LYS A 325 31.64 7.67 9.27
CA LYS A 325 31.68 6.98 10.56
C LYS A 325 31.20 7.86 11.70
N VAL A 326 30.59 7.24 12.69
CA VAL A 326 30.14 7.85 13.95
C VAL A 326 30.74 7.07 15.11
N ALA A 327 31.42 7.78 16.02
CA ALA A 327 32.05 7.18 17.20
C ALA A 327 30.98 6.59 18.14
N GLN A 328 31.30 5.46 18.77
CA GLN A 328 30.42 4.77 19.71
C GLN A 328 30.99 4.80 21.14
N PRO A 329 30.15 5.05 22.16
CA PRO A 329 28.77 5.47 22.07
C PRO A 329 28.65 6.87 21.49
N ALA A 330 27.61 7.09 20.69
CA ALA A 330 27.28 8.40 20.13
C ALA A 330 26.78 9.31 21.26
N SER A 331 27.71 9.78 22.09
CA SER A 331 27.41 10.65 23.22
C SER A 331 27.65 12.11 22.86
N GLY A 332 26.69 12.96 23.17
CA GLY A 332 26.70 14.42 23.15
C GLY A 332 27.60 15.14 22.16
N GLY A 333 27.02 15.96 21.29
CA GLY A 333 27.79 16.81 20.38
C GLY A 333 28.10 16.22 19.00
N MET A 334 27.36 15.22 18.55
CA MET A 334 27.44 14.73 17.17
C MET A 334 27.08 15.86 16.20
N SER A 335 27.99 16.20 15.29
CA SER A 335 27.82 17.28 14.31
C SER A 335 27.37 16.80 12.93
N GLU A 336 27.53 15.50 12.64
CA GLU A 336 27.17 14.90 11.37
C GLU A 336 26.79 13.44 11.55
N ASP A 337 25.82 12.95 10.76
CA ASP A 337 25.42 11.57 10.67
C ASP A 337 25.30 11.15 9.20
N TYR A 338 25.36 9.84 8.95
CA TYR A 338 25.36 9.27 7.61
C TYR A 338 24.29 8.21 7.46
N ALA A 339 23.83 8.00 6.22
CA ALA A 339 22.80 7.03 5.93
C ALA A 339 23.03 6.31 4.59
N ILE A 340 22.44 5.13 4.45
CA ILE A 340 22.27 4.45 3.16
C ILE A 340 20.78 4.45 2.82
N VAL A 341 20.47 4.92 1.61
CA VAL A 341 19.18 4.65 0.96
C VAL A 341 19.41 3.61 -0.12
N THR A 342 18.61 2.55 -0.09
CA THR A 342 18.69 1.47 -1.08
C THR A 342 17.32 1.21 -1.66
N ARG A 343 17.21 1.04 -2.98
CA ARG A 343 16.07 0.42 -3.66
C ARG A 343 16.59 -0.77 -4.44
N VAL A 344 16.18 -1.97 -4.06
CA VAL A 344 16.69 -3.21 -4.65
C VAL A 344 15.56 -4.24 -4.80
N PHE A 345 15.62 -5.01 -5.88
CA PHE A 345 14.84 -6.23 -5.99
C PHE A 345 15.51 -7.33 -5.15
N GLU A 346 14.79 -7.86 -4.16
CA GLU A 346 15.28 -8.92 -3.27
C GLU A 346 14.91 -10.31 -3.83
N PRO A 347 15.88 -11.10 -4.30
CA PRO A 347 15.58 -12.36 -4.97
C PRO A 347 14.89 -13.40 -4.09
N THR A 348 15.13 -13.37 -2.77
CA THR A 348 14.57 -14.36 -1.83
C THR A 348 13.07 -14.17 -1.63
N THR A 349 12.60 -12.93 -1.66
CA THR A 349 11.19 -12.58 -1.49
C THR A 349 10.49 -12.27 -2.81
N GLU A 350 11.27 -12.10 -3.89
CA GLU A 350 10.80 -11.66 -5.21
C GLU A 350 10.07 -10.31 -5.16
N LYS A 351 10.45 -9.46 -4.20
CA LYS A 351 9.84 -8.16 -3.95
C LYS A 351 10.87 -7.04 -4.00
N THR A 352 10.41 -5.84 -4.32
CA THR A 352 11.25 -4.65 -4.20
C THR A 352 11.31 -4.21 -2.74
N VAL A 353 12.51 -3.91 -2.29
CA VAL A 353 12.80 -3.40 -0.96
C VAL A 353 13.39 -2.00 -1.07
N ILE A 354 12.88 -1.06 -0.27
CA ILE A 354 13.54 0.21 0.02
C ILE A 354 14.07 0.15 1.45
N SER A 355 15.33 0.52 1.66
CA SER A 355 15.90 0.75 2.98
C SER A 355 16.24 2.23 3.12
N ALA A 356 15.77 2.88 4.18
CA ALA A 356 16.15 4.23 4.59
C ALA A 356 16.78 4.13 5.99
N ALA A 357 18.11 4.05 6.03
CA ALA A 357 18.84 3.58 7.19
C ALA A 357 20.02 4.50 7.51
N GLY A 358 20.00 5.14 8.67
CA GLY A 358 21.08 5.96 9.20
C GLY A 358 22.02 5.20 10.14
N ILE A 359 23.28 5.60 10.20
CA ILE A 359 24.19 5.09 11.23
C ILE A 359 23.58 5.34 12.62
N GLU A 360 23.08 6.55 12.83
CA GLU A 360 22.27 6.92 13.99
C GLU A 360 20.88 7.40 13.53
N THR A 361 20.04 7.75 14.49
CA THR A 361 18.65 8.10 14.20
C THR A 361 18.47 9.42 13.43
N TYR A 362 19.47 10.31 13.44
CA TYR A 362 19.46 11.54 12.63
C TYR A 362 19.59 11.22 11.14
N GLY A 363 20.53 10.32 10.80
CA GLY A 363 20.69 9.84 9.43
C GLY A 363 19.45 9.09 8.95
N THR A 364 18.79 8.31 9.81
CA THR A 364 17.52 7.63 9.47
C THR A 364 16.43 8.64 9.12
N LEU A 365 16.28 9.71 9.91
CA LEU A 365 15.29 10.76 9.64
C LEU A 365 15.62 11.49 8.34
N ALA A 366 16.89 11.86 8.09
CA ALA A 366 17.33 12.47 6.85
C ALA A 366 17.12 11.55 5.63
N ALA A 367 17.38 10.24 5.78
CA ALA A 367 17.10 9.25 4.73
C ALA A 367 15.61 9.14 4.39
N SER A 368 14.72 9.23 5.40
CA SER A 368 13.28 9.26 5.16
C SER A 368 12.85 10.52 4.41
N GLU A 369 13.47 11.65 4.70
CA GLU A 369 13.27 12.90 4.00
C GLU A 369 13.71 12.80 2.53
N PHE A 370 14.87 12.23 2.29
CA PHE A 370 15.40 11.99 0.95
C PHE A 370 14.45 11.17 0.05
N VAL A 371 13.77 10.18 0.60
CA VAL A 371 12.86 9.31 -0.17
C VAL A 371 11.42 9.82 -0.22
N THR A 372 11.10 10.94 0.41
CA THR A 372 9.74 11.52 0.43
C THR A 372 9.68 12.95 -0.12
N GLU A 373 10.82 13.63 -0.28
CA GLU A 373 10.88 14.99 -0.79
C GLU A 373 11.56 15.02 -2.18
N PRO A 374 10.87 15.48 -3.23
CA PRO A 374 11.38 15.44 -4.61
C PRO A 374 12.75 16.09 -4.79
N THR A 375 12.96 17.24 -4.18
CA THR A 375 14.17 18.08 -4.35
C THR A 375 15.47 17.32 -4.08
N TYR A 376 15.48 16.46 -3.05
CA TYR A 376 16.72 15.76 -2.66
C TYR A 376 17.03 14.60 -3.60
N LEU A 377 16.02 13.82 -3.97
CA LEU A 377 16.20 12.69 -4.88
C LEU A 377 16.54 13.18 -6.30
N GLU A 378 15.84 14.19 -6.80
CA GLU A 378 16.12 14.78 -8.12
C GLU A 378 17.56 15.31 -8.22
N ALA A 379 18.05 15.98 -7.17
CA ALA A 379 19.44 16.41 -7.11
C ALA A 379 20.43 15.24 -7.17
N ALA A 380 20.12 14.13 -6.51
CA ALA A 380 20.95 12.92 -6.51
C ALA A 380 20.95 12.18 -7.86
N LEU A 381 19.89 12.32 -8.62
CA LEU A 381 19.70 11.69 -9.93
C LEU A 381 20.29 12.47 -11.08
N GLY A 382 20.80 13.69 -10.87
CA GLY A 382 21.38 14.53 -11.93
C GLY A 382 22.53 13.88 -12.71
N ALA A 383 23.23 12.91 -12.12
CA ALA A 383 24.28 12.10 -12.76
C ALA A 383 23.87 10.62 -12.95
N ALA A 384 22.60 10.30 -12.82
CA ALA A 384 22.11 8.93 -12.98
C ALA A 384 22.10 8.50 -14.46
N PRO A 385 22.31 7.20 -14.77
CA PRO A 385 22.15 6.69 -16.11
C PRO A 385 20.69 6.82 -16.57
N PRO A 386 20.42 7.02 -17.88
CA PRO A 386 19.07 7.26 -18.38
C PRO A 386 18.06 6.13 -18.04
N ASP A 387 18.54 4.91 -17.85
CA ASP A 387 17.77 3.73 -17.51
C ASP A 387 17.67 3.43 -16.00
N TRP A 388 18.07 4.37 -15.14
CA TRP A 388 18.11 4.20 -13.67
C TRP A 388 16.79 3.71 -13.07
N ARG A 389 15.67 4.05 -13.68
CA ARG A 389 14.33 3.65 -13.23
C ARG A 389 14.16 2.13 -13.20
N ARG A 390 14.90 1.40 -14.06
CA ARG A 390 14.89 -0.08 -14.15
C ARG A 390 15.99 -0.75 -13.36
N LYS A 391 16.88 0.04 -12.73
CA LYS A 391 18.06 -0.43 -12.01
C LYS A 391 17.81 -0.48 -10.52
N ASN A 392 18.54 -1.31 -9.84
CA ASN A 392 18.76 -1.18 -8.40
C ASN A 392 19.55 0.09 -8.13
N VAL A 393 19.30 0.71 -6.98
CA VAL A 393 19.90 2.00 -6.66
C VAL A 393 20.33 2.01 -5.20
N GLN A 394 21.53 2.57 -4.94
CA GLN A 394 22.02 2.79 -3.60
C GLN A 394 22.66 4.17 -3.51
N PHE A 395 22.27 4.95 -2.49
CA PHE A 395 22.86 6.26 -2.18
C PHE A 395 23.47 6.23 -0.79
N VAL A 396 24.62 6.88 -0.65
CA VAL A 396 25.15 7.28 0.65
C VAL A 396 24.84 8.74 0.87
N LEU A 397 24.26 9.05 2.01
CA LEU A 397 23.85 10.38 2.41
C LEU A 397 24.64 10.84 3.64
N GLY A 398 24.86 12.14 3.74
CA GLY A 398 25.33 12.82 4.95
C GLY A 398 24.34 13.91 5.36
N THR A 399 24.16 14.08 6.65
CA THR A 399 23.39 15.20 7.22
C THR A 399 24.14 15.85 8.36
N LYS A 400 24.19 17.18 8.38
CA LYS A 400 24.71 17.94 9.53
C LYS A 400 23.66 17.99 10.63
N ILE A 401 24.10 17.94 11.88
CA ILE A 401 23.23 18.07 13.03
C ILE A 401 23.39 19.48 13.59
N ILE A 402 22.28 20.22 13.63
CA ILE A 402 22.22 21.59 14.12
C ILE A 402 21.19 21.61 15.26
N ASP A 403 21.64 21.96 16.46
CA ASP A 403 20.78 22.02 17.65
C ASP A 403 19.95 20.77 17.88
N GLY A 404 20.57 19.57 17.69
CA GLY A 404 19.91 18.28 17.88
C GLY A 404 18.91 17.90 16.79
N THR A 405 18.89 18.62 15.66
CA THR A 405 18.03 18.37 14.52
C THR A 405 18.85 18.06 13.26
N PRO A 406 18.50 17.03 12.46
CA PRO A 406 19.20 16.79 11.20
C PRO A 406 18.88 17.91 10.21
N GLY A 407 19.91 18.39 9.54
CA GLY A 407 19.79 19.26 8.40
C GLY A 407 19.43 18.52 7.11
N PRO A 408 19.37 19.21 5.95
CA PRO A 408 19.05 18.60 4.68
C PRO A 408 19.97 17.44 4.32
N PRO A 409 19.47 16.31 3.79
CA PRO A 409 20.29 15.22 3.31
C PRO A 409 21.11 15.64 2.08
N ARG A 410 22.38 15.28 2.05
CA ARG A 410 23.31 15.51 0.92
C ARG A 410 23.78 14.18 0.38
N THR A 411 23.71 13.97 -0.91
CA THR A 411 24.26 12.77 -1.55
C THR A 411 25.78 12.83 -1.59
N LEU A 412 26.42 11.81 -1.04
CA LEU A 412 27.87 11.66 -0.98
C LEU A 412 28.39 10.65 -2.01
N ALA A 413 27.60 9.61 -2.28
CA ALA A 413 27.90 8.60 -3.29
C ALA A 413 26.62 7.96 -3.82
N ALA A 414 26.67 7.40 -5.03
CA ALA A 414 25.59 6.69 -5.66
C ALA A 414 26.08 5.45 -6.41
N GLN A 415 25.25 4.45 -6.53
CA GLN A 415 25.46 3.23 -7.31
C GLN A 415 24.14 2.83 -7.98
N PHE A 416 24.26 2.48 -9.27
CA PHE A 416 23.17 1.99 -10.12
C PHE A 416 23.62 0.71 -10.81
N TRP A 417 22.82 -0.41 -10.75
CA TRP A 417 23.22 -1.70 -11.35
C TRP A 417 22.03 -2.56 -11.77
#